data_773559d6bb955a6fb74f3618a5398cb1
#
_entry.id   773559d6bb955a6fb74f3618a5398cb1
#
_cell.length_a   1.000
_cell.length_b   1.000
_cell.length_c   1.000
_cell.angle_alpha   90.00
_cell.angle_beta   90.00
_cell.angle_gamma   90.00
#
_symmetry.space_group_name_H-M   'P 1'
#
loop_
_entity.id
_entity.type
_entity.pdbx_description
1 polymer ?
#
loop_
_entity_poly.entity_id
_entity_poly.type
_entity_poly.pdbx_seq_one_letter_code
_entity_poly.pdbx_strand_id
1 'polypeptide(L)'
;MTDTAPSLVRRLRVTTAAVALVALAFSQAPGKLIGDTKSDLVLDPGGFLRRALEAWDPQQGFGVMANQSYGYLWPMGPFFWLGHQLGVPGWAVQRGWWALLLVVGFAGALKLAGALGIGTPTTRLLAALAYTLSPRALSVLGTISVEAWPAAVLPWIVLPLVRGATGQTSPRRAAAWSGIAVLCLGGVNATASAAVLALPLLFLLTRPAGVRGRLAAWWLPITALAVAWWALPLLVLGRYGYDFLDMIETARVTTAVTGLVDTLRGSDHWLGYLVIDGRPVWTAGWELTTSPALVVVTTLVAAAGVAGLLLPGLPDRRWLLGSVLLGTVLVSAAHTGVLTGPLAPSLQSALDGWLAPLRNVHKADPVLRLPVALGLAHLLAVAGRAAGRIGVPARSRGAPPVRGGTAVPAGV
;
A
#
# COMPACT_ATOMS: atom_id res chain seq x y z
N MET A 1 -0.90 -1.69 41.30
CA MET A 1 0.27 -1.13 40.55
C MET A 1 0.36 -1.87 39.25
N THR A 2 -0.08 -1.25 38.26
CA THR A 2 -0.86 -1.69 37.13
C THR A 2 -0.05 -1.51 35.84
N ASP A 3 0.04 -2.51 35.06
CA ASP A 3 0.09 -2.66 33.56
C ASP A 3 0.60 -1.51 32.66
N THR A 4 1.42 -0.58 33.14
CA THR A 4 1.98 0.50 32.33
C THR A 4 3.20 0.07 31.50
N ALA A 5 3.96 -0.91 31.96
CA ALA A 5 5.18 -1.38 31.29
C ALA A 5 4.95 -1.98 29.89
N PRO A 6 3.93 -2.86 29.65
CA PRO A 6 3.69 -3.41 28.32
C PRO A 6 3.24 -2.35 27.30
N SER A 7 2.52 -1.32 27.76
CA SER A 7 2.06 -0.22 26.89
C SER A 7 3.21 0.71 26.48
N LEU A 8 4.13 0.99 27.37
CA LEU A 8 5.31 1.83 27.14
C LEU A 8 6.27 1.17 26.12
N VAL A 9 6.60 -0.11 26.35
CA VAL A 9 7.46 -0.88 25.42
C VAL A 9 6.87 -0.92 24.01
N ARG A 10 5.54 -1.11 23.88
CA ARG A 10 4.87 -1.08 22.58
C ARG A 10 4.96 0.29 21.93
N ARG A 11 4.71 1.36 22.68
CA ARG A 11 4.83 2.73 22.17
C ARG A 11 6.26 3.02 21.71
N LEU A 12 7.25 2.66 22.52
CA LEU A 12 8.65 2.84 22.18
C LEU A 12 9.01 2.13 20.86
N ARG A 13 8.66 0.85 20.69
CA ARG A 13 8.92 0.10 19.44
C ARG A 13 8.29 0.76 18.22
N VAL A 14 7.05 1.24 18.32
CA VAL A 14 6.36 1.93 17.22
C VAL A 14 7.03 3.27 16.90
N THR A 15 7.38 4.06 17.92
CA THR A 15 8.09 5.33 17.74
C THR A 15 9.48 5.12 17.15
N THR A 16 10.25 4.13 17.64
CA THR A 16 11.57 3.79 17.07
C THR A 16 11.46 3.40 15.59
N ALA A 17 10.47 2.57 15.22
CA ALA A 17 10.24 2.22 13.83
C ALA A 17 9.89 3.45 12.97
N ALA A 18 9.01 4.34 13.46
CA ALA A 18 8.67 5.57 12.73
C ALA A 18 9.88 6.50 12.57
N VAL A 19 10.70 6.67 13.62
CA VAL A 19 11.95 7.47 13.55
C VAL A 19 12.93 6.84 12.56
N ALA A 20 13.07 5.52 12.54
CA ALA A 20 13.94 4.83 11.59
C ALA A 20 13.47 5.03 10.14
N LEU A 21 12.16 5.04 9.87
CA LEU A 21 11.60 5.34 8.54
C LEU A 21 11.87 6.79 8.12
N VAL A 22 11.76 7.75 9.05
CA VAL A 22 12.15 9.14 8.79
C VAL A 22 13.64 9.24 8.48
N ALA A 23 14.49 8.62 9.30
CA ALA A 23 15.94 8.59 9.08
C ALA A 23 16.30 7.97 7.72
N LEU A 24 15.61 6.87 7.31
CA LEU A 24 15.77 6.25 6.00
C LEU A 24 15.49 7.25 4.87
N ALA A 25 14.41 8.00 4.95
CA ALA A 25 14.09 9.01 3.93
C ALA A 25 15.17 10.09 3.82
N PHE A 26 15.72 10.55 4.95
CA PHE A 26 16.75 11.61 4.99
C PHE A 26 18.17 11.09 4.76
N SER A 27 18.44 9.80 4.78
CA SER A 27 19.75 9.21 4.48
C SER A 27 20.15 9.29 3.00
N GLN A 28 19.19 9.60 2.11
CA GLN A 28 19.38 9.62 0.66
C GLN A 28 20.00 10.95 0.20
N ALA A 29 21.26 10.92 -0.26
CA ALA A 29 21.98 12.03 -0.90
C ALA A 29 21.60 13.42 -0.37
N PRO A 30 21.98 13.81 0.86
CA PRO A 30 21.66 15.12 1.41
C PRO A 30 22.10 16.27 0.49
N GLY A 31 21.29 17.32 0.41
CA GLY A 31 21.56 18.50 -0.43
C GLY A 31 21.22 18.31 -1.92
N LYS A 32 20.87 17.09 -2.37
CA LYS A 32 20.52 16.83 -3.78
C LYS A 32 19.03 16.63 -3.96
N LEU A 33 18.48 17.18 -5.03
CA LEU A 33 17.13 16.91 -5.51
C LEU A 33 17.13 15.67 -6.40
N ILE A 34 16.05 14.94 -6.41
CA ILE A 34 15.77 13.84 -7.33
C ILE A 34 14.57 14.24 -8.19
N GLY A 35 14.56 13.84 -9.46
CA GLY A 35 13.46 14.09 -10.39
C GLY A 35 12.23 13.24 -10.11
N ASP A 36 11.76 13.25 -8.86
CA ASP A 36 10.59 12.50 -8.37
C ASP A 36 9.28 13.10 -8.88
N THR A 37 9.24 14.39 -9.03
CA THR A 37 8.04 15.14 -9.44
C THR A 37 8.41 16.25 -10.39
N LYS A 38 7.47 17.11 -10.73
CA LYS A 38 7.75 18.31 -11.52
C LYS A 38 8.75 19.19 -10.76
N SER A 39 9.85 19.58 -11.40
CA SER A 39 10.88 20.41 -10.77
C SER A 39 10.34 21.74 -10.26
N ASP A 40 9.39 22.33 -10.98
CA ASP A 40 8.70 23.56 -10.60
C ASP A 40 8.01 23.45 -9.24
N LEU A 41 7.44 22.27 -8.92
CA LEU A 41 6.79 22.05 -7.63
C LEU A 41 7.78 22.20 -6.47
N VAL A 42 9.06 21.92 -6.70
CA VAL A 42 10.11 22.04 -5.67
C VAL A 42 10.70 23.43 -5.67
N LEU A 43 10.89 24.04 -6.85
CA LEU A 43 11.60 25.33 -7.02
C LEU A 43 10.68 26.53 -6.82
N ASP A 44 9.47 26.50 -7.37
CA ASP A 44 8.44 27.53 -7.25
C ASP A 44 7.05 26.90 -7.05
N PRO A 45 6.77 26.31 -5.88
CA PRO A 45 5.49 25.66 -5.62
C PRO A 45 4.31 26.62 -5.71
N GLY A 46 4.50 27.89 -5.37
CA GLY A 46 3.44 28.91 -5.46
C GLY A 46 3.05 29.21 -6.90
N GLY A 47 4.02 29.41 -7.78
CA GLY A 47 3.80 29.59 -9.21
C GLY A 47 3.21 28.35 -9.85
N PHE A 48 3.74 27.14 -9.51
CA PHE A 48 3.20 25.88 -9.99
C PHE A 48 1.71 25.71 -9.63
N LEU A 49 1.31 25.94 -8.37
CA LEU A 49 -0.08 25.78 -7.93
C LEU A 49 -1.02 26.81 -8.58
N ARG A 50 -0.57 28.04 -8.81
CA ARG A 50 -1.37 29.01 -9.57
C ARG A 50 -1.65 28.53 -10.98
N ARG A 51 -0.61 28.09 -11.72
CA ARG A 51 -0.78 27.53 -13.08
C ARG A 51 -1.62 26.25 -13.09
N ALA A 52 -1.55 25.42 -12.04
CA ALA A 52 -2.36 24.21 -11.91
C ALA A 52 -3.86 24.50 -11.78
N LEU A 53 -4.28 25.72 -11.46
CA LEU A 53 -5.71 26.12 -11.46
C LEU A 53 -6.21 26.50 -12.85
N GLU A 54 -5.31 26.69 -13.82
CA GLU A 54 -5.66 27.08 -15.18
C GLU A 54 -5.78 25.84 -16.07
N ALA A 55 -6.65 25.90 -17.08
CA ALA A 55 -6.80 24.84 -18.05
C ALA A 55 -5.63 24.77 -19.04
N TRP A 56 -4.94 25.89 -19.26
CA TRP A 56 -3.83 26.03 -20.21
C TRP A 56 -2.58 26.54 -19.50
N ASP A 57 -1.47 25.81 -19.61
CA ASP A 57 -0.17 26.25 -19.13
C ASP A 57 0.69 26.75 -20.30
N PRO A 58 0.90 28.06 -20.44
CA PRO A 58 1.68 28.63 -21.54
C PRO A 58 3.19 28.42 -21.38
N GLN A 59 3.67 28.03 -20.19
CA GLN A 59 5.11 27.93 -19.89
C GLN A 59 5.70 26.56 -20.22
N GLN A 60 4.87 25.54 -20.43
CA GLN A 60 5.31 24.18 -20.78
C GLN A 60 5.12 23.91 -22.26
N GLY A 61 6.20 23.47 -22.97
CA GLY A 61 6.13 22.91 -24.30
C GLY A 61 5.41 23.78 -25.35
N PHE A 62 5.59 25.10 -25.33
CA PHE A 62 4.85 26.08 -26.16
C PHE A 62 3.33 26.19 -25.84
N GLY A 63 2.94 25.74 -24.67
CA GLY A 63 1.58 25.70 -24.18
C GLY A 63 0.99 24.29 -24.19
N VAL A 64 0.42 23.88 -23.08
CA VAL A 64 -0.17 22.54 -22.92
C VAL A 64 -1.43 22.59 -22.08
N MET A 65 -2.38 21.68 -22.36
CA MET A 65 -3.55 21.50 -21.49
C MET A 65 -3.13 20.93 -20.15
N ALA A 66 -3.46 21.64 -19.08
CA ALA A 66 -3.03 21.33 -17.72
C ALA A 66 -3.93 20.28 -17.03
N ASN A 67 -4.43 19.28 -17.77
CA ASN A 67 -5.41 18.31 -17.27
C ASN A 67 -4.96 17.46 -16.09
N GLN A 68 -3.66 17.16 -15.96
CA GLN A 68 -3.10 16.41 -14.84
C GLN A 68 -2.67 17.27 -13.65
N SER A 69 -2.47 18.56 -13.86
CA SER A 69 -1.95 19.49 -12.85
C SER A 69 -2.87 19.66 -11.65
N TYR A 70 -4.17 19.53 -11.85
CA TYR A 70 -5.18 19.57 -10.78
C TYR A 70 -4.89 18.56 -9.66
N GLY A 71 -4.35 17.39 -9.97
CA GLY A 71 -4.00 16.39 -8.98
C GLY A 71 -3.00 16.87 -7.92
N TYR A 72 -2.15 17.83 -8.26
CA TYR A 72 -1.18 18.41 -7.32
C TYR A 72 -1.79 19.43 -6.34
N LEU A 73 -3.00 19.93 -6.58
CA LEU A 73 -3.63 20.90 -5.68
C LEU A 73 -3.86 20.34 -4.28
N TRP A 74 -3.91 19.00 -4.13
CA TRP A 74 -4.03 18.34 -2.84
C TRP A 74 -3.57 16.87 -2.93
N PRO A 75 -2.84 16.32 -1.94
CA PRO A 75 -2.22 17.01 -0.78
C PRO A 75 -0.79 17.48 -1.05
N MET A 76 -0.17 17.06 -2.16
CA MET A 76 1.28 17.21 -2.41
C MET A 76 1.68 18.67 -2.57
N GLY A 77 0.97 19.42 -3.39
CA GLY A 77 1.29 20.82 -3.66
C GLY A 77 1.31 21.71 -2.42
N PRO A 78 0.27 21.72 -1.57
CA PRO A 78 0.27 22.44 -0.31
C PRO A 78 1.40 22.04 0.63
N PHE A 79 1.81 20.78 0.65
CA PHE A 79 2.95 20.32 1.45
C PHE A 79 4.26 20.99 0.99
N PHE A 80 4.53 20.98 -0.32
CA PHE A 80 5.72 21.62 -0.88
C PHE A 80 5.66 23.15 -0.74
N TRP A 81 4.50 23.75 -0.98
CA TRP A 81 4.29 25.18 -0.79
C TRP A 81 4.54 25.62 0.66
N LEU A 82 4.03 24.90 1.63
CA LEU A 82 4.25 25.19 3.05
C LEU A 82 5.73 25.09 3.41
N GLY A 83 6.43 24.04 2.96
CA GLY A 83 7.84 23.88 3.17
C GLY A 83 8.65 25.06 2.61
N HIS A 84 8.30 25.53 1.41
CA HIS A 84 8.90 26.71 0.79
C HIS A 84 8.63 28.00 1.58
N GLN A 85 7.39 28.24 2.03
CA GLN A 85 7.05 29.39 2.85
C GLN A 85 7.79 29.41 4.20
N LEU A 86 8.12 28.25 4.74
CA LEU A 86 8.91 28.12 5.98
C LEU A 86 10.44 28.23 5.73
N GLY A 87 10.87 28.50 4.51
CA GLY A 87 12.30 28.61 4.14
C GLY A 87 13.06 27.28 4.20
N VAL A 88 12.35 26.13 4.21
CA VAL A 88 12.99 24.82 4.23
C VAL A 88 13.59 24.52 2.85
N PRO A 89 14.87 24.11 2.76
CA PRO A 89 15.48 23.76 1.48
C PRO A 89 14.68 22.71 0.72
N GLY A 90 14.52 22.86 -0.60
CA GLY A 90 13.67 22.01 -1.44
C GLY A 90 13.99 20.51 -1.32
N TRP A 91 15.27 20.15 -1.20
CA TRP A 91 15.68 18.76 -0.97
C TRP A 91 15.14 18.21 0.35
N ALA A 92 15.12 19.02 1.40
CA ALA A 92 14.62 18.61 2.71
C ALA A 92 13.08 18.49 2.71
N VAL A 93 12.36 19.37 1.97
CA VAL A 93 10.93 19.24 1.75
C VAL A 93 10.61 17.93 1.02
N GLN A 94 11.37 17.60 -0.02
CA GLN A 94 11.21 16.33 -0.75
C GLN A 94 11.43 15.10 0.15
N ARG A 95 12.48 15.11 0.99
CA ARG A 95 12.71 14.04 1.97
C ARG A 95 11.61 13.97 3.04
N GLY A 96 11.10 15.13 3.46
CA GLY A 96 9.94 15.23 4.36
C GLY A 96 8.70 14.59 3.76
N TRP A 97 8.46 14.77 2.47
CA TRP A 97 7.37 14.10 1.75
C TRP A 97 7.54 12.57 1.75
N TRP A 98 8.73 12.06 1.47
CA TRP A 98 9.00 10.61 1.54
C TRP A 98 8.86 10.05 2.96
N ALA A 99 9.34 10.80 3.95
CA ALA A 99 9.17 10.43 5.35
C ALA A 99 7.68 10.35 5.73
N LEU A 100 6.88 11.34 5.31
CA LEU A 100 5.42 11.35 5.51
C LEU A 100 4.78 10.11 4.88
N LEU A 101 5.13 9.78 3.63
CA LEU A 101 4.64 8.62 2.91
C LEU A 101 4.91 7.32 3.68
N LEU A 102 6.16 7.12 4.11
CA LEU A 102 6.56 5.92 4.87
C LEU A 102 5.82 5.83 6.21
N VAL A 103 5.73 6.94 6.96
CA VAL A 103 5.05 6.95 8.26
C VAL A 103 3.54 6.76 8.12
N VAL A 104 2.91 7.36 7.12
CA VAL A 104 1.47 7.18 6.84
C VAL A 104 1.16 5.73 6.49
N GLY A 105 1.92 5.13 5.58
CA GLY A 105 1.75 3.73 5.18
C GLY A 105 1.94 2.77 6.37
N PHE A 106 3.01 2.95 7.13
CA PHE A 106 3.32 2.17 8.32
C PHE A 106 2.22 2.27 9.40
N ALA A 107 1.84 3.48 9.76
CA ALA A 107 0.82 3.70 10.79
C ALA A 107 -0.55 3.17 10.36
N GLY A 108 -0.90 3.34 9.08
CA GLY A 108 -2.14 2.83 8.49
C GLY A 108 -2.20 1.31 8.52
N ALA A 109 -1.17 0.62 8.02
CA ALA A 109 -1.11 -0.83 8.01
C ALA A 109 -1.13 -1.42 9.43
N LEU A 110 -0.39 -0.80 10.38
CA LEU A 110 -0.38 -1.20 11.78
C LEU A 110 -1.77 -1.10 12.43
N LYS A 111 -2.47 0.03 12.21
CA LYS A 111 -3.82 0.26 12.75
C LYS A 111 -4.86 -0.65 12.09
N LEU A 112 -4.75 -0.88 10.80
CA LEU A 112 -5.66 -1.77 10.07
C LEU A 112 -5.50 -3.22 10.56
N ALA A 113 -4.27 -3.73 10.68
CA ALA A 113 -4.02 -5.07 11.23
C ALA A 113 -4.61 -5.22 12.65
N GLY A 114 -4.52 -4.16 13.46
CA GLY A 114 -5.14 -4.09 14.77
C GLY A 114 -6.67 -4.15 14.74
N ALA A 115 -7.30 -3.38 13.86
CA ALA A 115 -8.76 -3.33 13.71
C ALA A 115 -9.33 -4.66 13.17
N LEU A 116 -8.60 -5.34 12.31
CA LEU A 116 -8.95 -6.67 11.80
C LEU A 116 -8.69 -7.81 12.82
N GLY A 117 -8.01 -7.54 13.94
CA GLY A 117 -7.64 -8.58 14.89
C GLY A 117 -6.55 -9.53 14.39
N ILE A 118 -5.82 -9.18 13.31
CA ILE A 118 -4.78 -10.03 12.72
C ILE A 118 -3.46 -9.84 13.48
N GLY A 119 -2.86 -10.94 13.90
CA GLY A 119 -1.54 -10.94 14.52
C GLY A 119 -1.49 -10.42 15.97
N THR A 120 -0.31 -10.47 16.55
CA THR A 120 0.05 -9.88 17.87
C THR A 120 0.60 -8.45 17.67
N PRO A 121 0.76 -7.64 18.72
CA PRO A 121 1.36 -6.31 18.59
C PRO A 121 2.72 -6.31 17.87
N THR A 122 3.57 -7.30 18.14
CA THR A 122 4.89 -7.42 17.48
C THR A 122 4.76 -7.85 16.02
N THR A 123 3.92 -8.86 15.71
CA THR A 123 3.79 -9.33 14.33
C THR A 123 3.06 -8.34 13.44
N ARG A 124 2.16 -7.51 14.00
CA ARG A 124 1.56 -6.36 13.30
C ARG A 124 2.59 -5.30 12.93
N LEU A 125 3.53 -5.01 13.84
CA LEU A 125 4.62 -4.08 13.56
C LEU A 125 5.51 -4.58 12.43
N LEU A 126 5.89 -5.86 12.45
CA LEU A 126 6.68 -6.48 11.39
C LEU A 126 5.95 -6.45 10.03
N ALA A 127 4.66 -6.76 10.01
CA ALA A 127 3.85 -6.70 8.80
C ALA A 127 3.70 -5.26 8.27
N ALA A 128 3.52 -4.28 9.15
CA ALA A 128 3.45 -2.88 8.76
C ALA A 128 4.79 -2.40 8.15
N LEU A 129 5.93 -2.82 8.69
CA LEU A 129 7.24 -2.57 8.09
C LEU A 129 7.39 -3.29 6.75
N ALA A 130 6.99 -4.57 6.64
CA ALA A 130 7.04 -5.32 5.39
C ALA A 130 6.17 -4.72 4.29
N TYR A 131 5.02 -4.14 4.63
CA TYR A 131 4.18 -3.39 3.69
C TYR A 131 4.86 -2.11 3.21
N THR A 132 5.34 -1.30 4.17
CA THR A 132 5.89 0.04 3.91
C THR A 132 7.24 -0.01 3.22
N LEU A 133 8.07 -1.02 3.55
CA LEU A 133 9.38 -1.26 2.95
C LEU A 133 9.33 -2.38 1.91
N SER A 134 8.15 -2.63 1.32
CA SER A 134 8.04 -3.62 0.24
C SER A 134 8.91 -3.21 -0.96
N PRO A 135 9.39 -4.17 -1.77
CA PRO A 135 10.17 -3.87 -2.97
C PRO A 135 9.49 -2.85 -3.87
N ARG A 136 8.17 -2.95 -4.02
CA ARG A 136 7.36 -1.99 -4.78
C ARG A 136 7.47 -0.58 -4.23
N ALA A 137 7.29 -0.41 -2.91
CA ALA A 137 7.36 0.91 -2.29
C ALA A 137 8.77 1.52 -2.39
N LEU A 138 9.82 0.73 -2.14
CA LEU A 138 11.21 1.18 -2.21
C LEU A 138 11.64 1.52 -3.63
N SER A 139 11.16 0.79 -4.64
CA SER A 139 11.47 1.06 -6.05
C SER A 139 10.98 2.43 -6.50
N VAL A 140 9.83 2.90 -6.00
CA VAL A 140 9.20 4.15 -6.46
C VAL A 140 9.33 5.32 -5.49
N LEU A 141 9.78 5.09 -4.26
CA LEU A 141 9.83 6.11 -3.20
C LEU A 141 10.60 7.36 -3.62
N GLY A 142 11.77 7.20 -4.20
CA GLY A 142 12.66 8.29 -4.57
C GLY A 142 12.57 8.72 -6.03
N THR A 143 11.86 8.00 -6.87
CA THR A 143 11.83 8.23 -8.31
C THR A 143 10.46 8.66 -8.82
N ILE A 144 9.38 8.09 -8.27
CA ILE A 144 7.99 8.44 -8.57
C ILE A 144 7.15 8.27 -7.30
N SER A 145 7.38 9.09 -6.28
CA SER A 145 6.67 9.00 -4.99
C SER A 145 5.14 9.15 -5.12
N VAL A 146 4.69 9.80 -6.18
CA VAL A 146 3.27 9.93 -6.51
C VAL A 146 2.57 8.58 -6.81
N GLU A 147 3.32 7.53 -7.17
CA GLU A 147 2.78 6.17 -7.28
C GLU A 147 2.75 5.43 -5.94
N ALA A 148 3.67 5.76 -5.03
CA ALA A 148 3.71 5.16 -3.71
C ALA A 148 2.67 5.76 -2.75
N TRP A 149 2.30 7.03 -2.95
CA TRP A 149 1.37 7.73 -2.08
C TRP A 149 -0.01 7.06 -1.95
N PRO A 150 -0.69 6.63 -3.03
CA PRO A 150 -1.96 5.91 -2.92
C PRO A 150 -1.85 4.62 -2.09
N ALA A 151 -0.75 3.88 -2.22
CA ALA A 151 -0.50 2.70 -1.39
C ALA A 151 -0.38 3.07 0.09
N ALA A 152 0.31 4.16 0.44
CA ALA A 152 0.43 4.62 1.82
C ALA A 152 -0.92 5.01 2.44
N VAL A 153 -1.84 5.58 1.65
CA VAL A 153 -3.17 6.01 2.08
C VAL A 153 -4.17 4.84 2.14
N LEU A 154 -3.99 3.79 1.33
CA LEU A 154 -4.92 2.66 1.21
C LEU A 154 -5.39 2.08 2.55
N PRO A 155 -4.53 1.78 3.55
CA PRO A 155 -5.00 1.27 4.84
C PRO A 155 -5.97 2.21 5.56
N TRP A 156 -5.83 3.52 5.36
CA TRP A 156 -6.70 4.54 5.96
C TRP A 156 -8.07 4.62 5.28
N ILE A 157 -8.17 4.25 4.00
CA ILE A 157 -9.44 4.11 3.30
C ILE A 157 -10.22 2.92 3.84
N VAL A 158 -9.55 1.78 4.05
CA VAL A 158 -10.16 0.52 4.49
C VAL A 158 -10.51 0.54 5.99
N LEU A 159 -9.66 1.10 6.83
CA LEU A 159 -9.81 1.09 8.30
C LEU A 159 -11.18 1.58 8.81
N PRO A 160 -11.72 2.72 8.33
CA PRO A 160 -13.05 3.17 8.75
C PRO A 160 -14.16 2.21 8.30
N LEU A 161 -14.03 1.61 7.12
CA LEU A 161 -15.01 0.64 6.60
C LEU A 161 -15.03 -0.64 7.45
N VAL A 162 -13.87 -1.13 7.89
CA VAL A 162 -13.76 -2.25 8.85
C VAL A 162 -14.49 -1.91 10.14
N ARG A 163 -14.28 -0.72 10.71
CA ARG A 163 -14.98 -0.28 11.93
C ARG A 163 -16.49 -0.12 11.73
N GLY A 164 -16.90 0.33 10.56
CA GLY A 164 -18.32 0.42 10.20
C GLY A 164 -18.97 -0.97 10.04
N ALA A 165 -18.25 -1.91 9.43
CA ALA A 165 -18.73 -3.28 9.23
C ALA A 165 -18.86 -4.05 10.55
N THR A 166 -18.01 -3.77 11.54
CA THR A 166 -18.05 -4.38 12.88
C THR A 166 -18.96 -3.65 13.87
N GLY A 167 -19.64 -2.58 13.45
CA GLY A 167 -20.54 -1.80 14.31
C GLY A 167 -19.84 -0.86 15.30
N GLN A 168 -18.52 -0.71 15.23
CA GLN A 168 -17.75 0.22 16.09
C GLN A 168 -18.02 1.70 15.74
N THR A 169 -18.54 1.98 14.55
CA THR A 169 -18.97 3.31 14.12
C THR A 169 -20.16 3.18 13.17
N SER A 170 -20.93 4.28 13.03
CA SER A 170 -22.05 4.29 12.08
C SER A 170 -21.57 4.21 10.64
N PRO A 171 -22.35 3.61 9.71
CA PRO A 171 -22.00 3.52 8.30
C PRO A 171 -21.69 4.88 7.65
N ARG A 172 -22.47 5.91 7.98
CA ARG A 172 -22.24 7.29 7.51
C ARG A 172 -20.88 7.82 7.96
N ARG A 173 -20.54 7.69 9.26
CA ARG A 173 -19.26 8.14 9.81
C ARG A 173 -18.10 7.35 9.24
N ALA A 174 -18.25 6.03 9.06
CA ALA A 174 -17.26 5.19 8.41
C ALA A 174 -16.97 5.65 6.98
N ALA A 175 -18.03 5.88 6.20
CA ALA A 175 -17.92 6.39 4.83
C ALA A 175 -17.27 7.79 4.77
N ALA A 176 -17.63 8.69 5.69
CA ALA A 176 -17.05 10.03 5.75
C ALA A 176 -15.54 10.01 6.01
N TRP A 177 -15.07 9.24 7.01
CA TRP A 177 -13.63 9.10 7.29
C TRP A 177 -12.87 8.41 6.17
N SER A 178 -13.47 7.38 5.55
CA SER A 178 -12.91 6.74 4.36
C SER A 178 -12.84 7.71 3.19
N GLY A 179 -13.87 8.53 2.98
CA GLY A 179 -13.91 9.56 1.94
C GLY A 179 -12.86 10.66 2.13
N ILE A 180 -12.59 11.07 3.38
CA ILE A 180 -11.46 11.98 3.68
C ILE A 180 -10.13 11.34 3.26
N ALA A 181 -9.93 10.05 3.55
CA ALA A 181 -8.73 9.36 3.09
C ALA A 181 -8.68 9.27 1.56
N VAL A 182 -9.81 9.04 0.88
CA VAL A 182 -9.90 9.06 -0.59
C VAL A 182 -9.58 10.46 -1.14
N LEU A 183 -10.10 11.53 -0.52
CA LEU A 183 -9.75 12.91 -0.90
C LEU A 183 -8.23 13.16 -0.81
N CYS A 184 -7.57 12.56 0.19
CA CYS A 184 -6.12 12.65 0.37
C CYS A 184 -5.30 11.79 -0.61
N LEU A 185 -5.92 10.95 -1.45
CA LEU A 185 -5.17 10.27 -2.53
C LEU A 185 -4.54 11.27 -3.50
N GLY A 186 -5.25 12.37 -3.77
CA GLY A 186 -4.91 13.25 -4.87
C GLY A 186 -5.14 12.60 -6.23
N GLY A 187 -4.83 13.30 -7.30
CA GLY A 187 -5.04 12.83 -8.68
C GLY A 187 -3.79 12.85 -9.52
N VAL A 188 -2.60 13.06 -8.93
CA VAL A 188 -1.34 13.17 -9.67
C VAL A 188 -1.06 11.92 -10.48
N ASN A 189 -1.26 10.75 -9.87
CA ASN A 189 -1.25 9.47 -10.58
C ASN A 189 -2.65 8.85 -10.52
N ALA A 190 -3.50 9.24 -11.46
CA ALA A 190 -4.91 8.85 -11.51
C ALA A 190 -5.10 7.33 -11.52
N THR A 191 -4.27 6.60 -12.28
CA THR A 191 -4.33 5.13 -12.35
C THR A 191 -4.00 4.48 -11.02
N ALA A 192 -2.93 4.91 -10.34
CA ALA A 192 -2.58 4.39 -9.03
C ALA A 192 -3.66 4.72 -7.98
N SER A 193 -4.24 5.93 -8.04
CA SER A 193 -5.34 6.36 -7.17
C SER A 193 -6.62 5.53 -7.42
N ALA A 194 -6.94 5.20 -8.66
CA ALA A 194 -8.06 4.34 -9.00
C ALA A 194 -7.82 2.88 -8.59
N ALA A 195 -6.61 2.35 -8.82
CA ALA A 195 -6.26 0.96 -8.53
C ALA A 195 -6.43 0.60 -7.05
N VAL A 196 -6.04 1.49 -6.13
CA VAL A 196 -6.17 1.21 -4.69
C VAL A 196 -7.63 1.13 -4.23
N LEU A 197 -8.57 1.74 -4.96
CA LEU A 197 -10.01 1.67 -4.63
C LEU A 197 -10.62 0.29 -4.89
N ALA A 198 -9.96 -0.58 -5.65
CA ALA A 198 -10.38 -1.96 -5.84
C ALA A 198 -10.42 -2.74 -4.52
N LEU A 199 -9.49 -2.49 -3.60
CA LEU A 199 -9.41 -3.20 -2.32
C LEU A 199 -10.60 -2.91 -1.38
N PRO A 200 -10.97 -1.64 -1.08
CA PRO A 200 -12.15 -1.34 -0.29
C PRO A 200 -13.45 -1.73 -0.99
N LEU A 201 -13.52 -1.66 -2.33
CA LEU A 201 -14.68 -2.15 -3.08
C LEU A 201 -14.86 -3.66 -2.86
N LEU A 202 -13.79 -4.45 -3.00
CA LEU A 202 -13.84 -5.89 -2.75
C LEU A 202 -14.15 -6.18 -1.27
N PHE A 203 -13.68 -5.36 -0.33
CA PHE A 203 -14.08 -5.46 1.08
C PHE A 203 -15.60 -5.36 1.23
N LEU A 204 -16.22 -4.36 0.61
CA LEU A 204 -17.69 -4.19 0.66
C LEU A 204 -18.40 -5.39 0.02
N LEU A 205 -17.93 -5.86 -1.14
CA LEU A 205 -18.54 -6.99 -1.85
C LEU A 205 -18.53 -8.29 -1.03
N THR A 206 -17.55 -8.48 -0.15
CA THR A 206 -17.46 -9.66 0.72
C THR A 206 -18.29 -9.56 2.00
N ARG A 207 -18.97 -8.43 2.25
CA ARG A 207 -19.83 -8.25 3.43
C ARG A 207 -21.24 -8.82 3.21
N PRO A 208 -21.93 -9.25 4.30
CA PRO A 208 -23.34 -9.60 4.24
C PRO A 208 -24.17 -8.46 3.63
N ALA A 209 -25.25 -8.79 2.91
CA ALA A 209 -26.02 -7.84 2.11
C ALA A 209 -26.47 -6.59 2.90
N GLY A 210 -26.94 -6.76 4.14
CA GLY A 210 -27.40 -5.62 4.98
C GLY A 210 -26.28 -4.69 5.42
N VAL A 211 -25.07 -5.20 5.69
CA VAL A 211 -23.88 -4.38 6.01
C VAL A 211 -23.36 -3.70 4.76
N ARG A 212 -23.22 -4.48 3.66
CA ARG A 212 -22.78 -3.99 2.35
C ARG A 212 -23.64 -2.83 1.87
N GLY A 213 -24.98 -3.02 1.83
CA GLY A 213 -25.89 -1.98 1.33
C GLY A 213 -25.79 -0.69 2.12
N ARG A 214 -25.76 -0.75 3.45
CA ARG A 214 -25.65 0.45 4.31
C ARG A 214 -24.31 1.18 4.16
N LEU A 215 -23.19 0.46 4.03
CA LEU A 215 -21.89 1.07 3.82
C LEU A 215 -21.75 1.62 2.41
N ALA A 216 -22.12 0.85 1.39
CA ALA A 216 -22.02 1.25 -0.02
C ALA A 216 -22.87 2.47 -0.35
N ALA A 217 -24.09 2.56 0.21
CA ALA A 217 -25.01 3.68 0.01
C ALA A 217 -24.39 5.04 0.40
N TRP A 218 -23.53 5.05 1.41
CA TRP A 218 -22.79 6.26 1.81
C TRP A 218 -21.42 6.36 1.16
N TRP A 219 -20.70 5.25 1.08
CA TRP A 219 -19.30 5.27 0.63
C TRP A 219 -19.14 5.58 -0.85
N LEU A 220 -19.99 5.02 -1.72
CA LEU A 220 -19.88 5.25 -3.17
C LEU A 220 -20.07 6.72 -3.55
N PRO A 221 -21.14 7.43 -3.13
CA PRO A 221 -21.30 8.84 -3.49
C PRO A 221 -20.23 9.73 -2.84
N ILE A 222 -19.82 9.46 -1.60
CA ILE A 222 -18.75 10.22 -0.94
C ILE A 222 -17.42 10.01 -1.67
N THR A 223 -17.10 8.78 -2.10
CA THR A 223 -15.89 8.49 -2.90
C THR A 223 -15.95 9.20 -4.26
N ALA A 224 -17.09 9.15 -4.95
CA ALA A 224 -17.27 9.84 -6.21
C ALA A 224 -17.04 11.36 -6.08
N LEU A 225 -17.59 11.99 -5.04
CA LEU A 225 -17.36 13.41 -4.75
C LEU A 225 -15.89 13.69 -4.37
N ALA A 226 -15.26 12.80 -3.60
CA ALA A 226 -13.88 12.97 -3.16
C ALA A 226 -12.86 12.91 -4.32
N VAL A 227 -13.18 12.23 -5.41
CA VAL A 227 -12.32 12.17 -6.60
C VAL A 227 -12.72 13.15 -7.70
N ALA A 228 -13.95 13.68 -7.70
CA ALA A 228 -14.51 14.48 -8.79
C ALA A 228 -13.66 15.73 -9.11
N TRP A 229 -13.07 16.37 -8.13
CA TRP A 229 -12.32 17.61 -8.29
C TRP A 229 -11.08 17.50 -9.17
N TRP A 230 -10.47 16.33 -9.27
CA TRP A 230 -9.35 16.05 -10.17
C TRP A 230 -9.75 15.16 -11.36
N ALA A 231 -10.70 14.25 -11.16
CA ALA A 231 -11.12 13.33 -12.20
C ALA A 231 -11.91 14.02 -13.31
N LEU A 232 -12.77 14.97 -12.97
CA LEU A 232 -13.54 15.72 -13.98
C LEU A 232 -12.64 16.57 -14.88
N PRO A 233 -11.72 17.42 -14.36
CA PRO A 233 -10.75 18.12 -15.21
C PRO A 233 -9.90 17.14 -16.06
N LEU A 234 -9.42 16.05 -15.49
CA LEU A 234 -8.64 15.06 -16.21
C LEU A 234 -9.40 14.51 -17.43
N LEU A 235 -10.67 14.15 -17.26
CA LEU A 235 -11.50 13.56 -18.30
C LEU A 235 -11.95 14.61 -19.34
N VAL A 236 -12.35 15.79 -18.89
CA VAL A 236 -12.88 16.84 -19.77
C VAL A 236 -11.74 17.46 -20.58
N LEU A 237 -10.67 17.88 -19.95
CA LEU A 237 -9.54 18.53 -20.62
C LEU A 237 -8.68 17.54 -21.40
N GLY A 238 -8.65 16.27 -21.00
CA GLY A 238 -7.92 15.22 -21.72
C GLY A 238 -8.35 15.05 -23.19
N ARG A 239 -9.60 15.44 -23.53
CA ARG A 239 -10.10 15.40 -24.90
C ARG A 239 -9.46 16.45 -25.83
N TYR A 240 -8.84 17.48 -25.26
CA TYR A 240 -8.21 18.58 -25.99
C TYR A 240 -6.68 18.51 -25.93
N GLY A 241 -6.12 17.57 -25.17
CA GLY A 241 -4.69 17.31 -25.12
C GLY A 241 -4.22 16.49 -26.31
N TYR A 242 -2.92 16.48 -26.58
CA TYR A 242 -2.34 15.52 -27.51
C TYR A 242 -2.34 14.11 -26.91
N ASP A 243 -2.32 13.10 -27.76
CA ASP A 243 -2.39 11.70 -27.35
C ASP A 243 -1.02 11.18 -26.88
N PHE A 244 -0.59 11.63 -25.69
CA PHE A 244 0.72 11.29 -25.15
C PHE A 244 0.88 9.80 -24.83
N LEU A 245 -0.23 9.08 -24.64
CA LEU A 245 -0.19 7.64 -24.35
C LEU A 245 0.40 6.83 -25.51
N ASP A 246 0.33 7.32 -26.73
CA ASP A 246 0.94 6.69 -27.90
C ASP A 246 2.46 6.90 -27.98
N MET A 247 2.98 7.87 -27.20
CA MET A 247 4.41 8.24 -27.21
C MET A 247 5.20 7.68 -26.02
N ILE A 248 4.55 6.95 -25.13
CA ILE A 248 5.19 6.35 -23.96
C ILE A 248 5.35 4.82 -24.12
N GLU A 249 5.82 4.15 -23.10
CA GLU A 249 6.04 2.70 -23.08
C GLU A 249 4.83 1.90 -23.55
N THR A 250 5.06 0.82 -24.30
CA THR A 250 4.00 -0.11 -24.75
C THR A 250 3.62 -1.11 -23.64
N ALA A 251 2.46 -1.75 -23.78
CA ALA A 251 2.04 -2.82 -22.87
C ALA A 251 3.04 -3.98 -22.83
N ARG A 252 3.71 -4.28 -23.96
CA ARG A 252 4.78 -5.27 -24.00
C ARG A 252 5.92 -4.95 -23.02
N VAL A 253 6.32 -3.69 -22.93
CA VAL A 253 7.38 -3.25 -22.00
C VAL A 253 6.90 -3.35 -20.57
N THR A 254 5.73 -2.78 -20.27
CA THR A 254 5.22 -2.69 -18.88
C THR A 254 4.85 -4.05 -18.29
N THR A 255 4.48 -5.02 -19.13
CA THR A 255 4.09 -6.38 -18.71
C THR A 255 5.20 -7.42 -18.83
N ALA A 256 6.35 -7.07 -19.41
CA ALA A 256 7.46 -8.02 -19.60
C ALA A 256 8.00 -8.61 -18.28
N VAL A 257 7.95 -7.82 -17.21
CA VAL A 257 8.54 -8.17 -15.90
C VAL A 257 7.49 -8.53 -14.84
N THR A 258 6.22 -8.68 -15.24
CA THR A 258 5.11 -8.96 -14.33
C THR A 258 4.87 -10.47 -14.14
N GLY A 259 5.93 -11.26 -14.12
CA GLY A 259 5.87 -12.68 -13.79
C GLY A 259 5.28 -12.90 -12.39
N LEU A 260 4.67 -14.08 -12.15
CA LEU A 260 3.98 -14.37 -10.90
C LEU A 260 4.88 -14.15 -9.66
N VAL A 261 6.13 -14.60 -9.73
CA VAL A 261 7.06 -14.46 -8.60
C VAL A 261 7.40 -12.99 -8.35
N ASP A 262 7.70 -12.23 -9.41
CA ASP A 262 8.03 -10.82 -9.31
C ASP A 262 6.84 -9.99 -8.84
N THR A 263 5.63 -10.30 -9.30
CA THR A 263 4.38 -9.71 -8.83
C THR A 263 4.16 -9.98 -7.34
N LEU A 264 4.32 -11.22 -6.87
CA LEU A 264 4.18 -11.55 -5.45
C LEU A 264 5.27 -10.89 -4.58
N ARG A 265 6.49 -10.73 -5.09
CA ARG A 265 7.59 -10.02 -4.40
C ARG A 265 7.40 -8.50 -4.41
N GLY A 266 6.75 -7.94 -5.46
CA GLY A 266 6.63 -6.50 -5.70
C GLY A 266 7.83 -5.90 -6.43
N SER A 267 8.54 -6.72 -7.24
CA SER A 267 9.65 -6.31 -8.10
C SER A 267 9.25 -6.21 -9.57
N ASP A 268 7.98 -6.03 -9.83
CA ASP A 268 7.30 -6.04 -11.13
C ASP A 268 7.27 -4.67 -11.83
N HIS A 269 8.05 -3.69 -11.36
CA HIS A 269 8.12 -2.38 -11.99
C HIS A 269 9.19 -2.37 -13.09
N TRP A 270 8.77 -2.19 -14.34
CA TRP A 270 9.64 -2.28 -15.52
C TRP A 270 10.85 -1.32 -15.50
N LEU A 271 10.71 -0.12 -14.91
CA LEU A 271 11.83 0.82 -14.77
C LEU A 271 12.96 0.29 -13.85
N GLY A 272 12.68 -0.65 -12.96
CA GLY A 272 13.69 -1.32 -12.16
C GLY A 272 14.63 -2.21 -12.96
N TYR A 273 14.26 -2.55 -14.21
CA TYR A 273 15.06 -3.36 -15.13
C TYR A 273 15.72 -2.52 -16.23
N LEU A 274 15.45 -1.21 -16.26
CA LEU A 274 15.94 -0.34 -17.31
C LEU A 274 17.40 0.04 -17.07
N VAL A 275 18.24 -0.23 -18.08
CA VAL A 275 19.66 0.11 -18.11
C VAL A 275 19.91 1.03 -19.30
N ILE A 276 20.52 2.19 -19.06
CA ILE A 276 20.93 3.14 -20.10
C ILE A 276 22.44 3.33 -19.98
N ASP A 277 23.16 3.20 -21.06
CA ASP A 277 24.63 3.31 -21.13
C ASP A 277 25.36 2.43 -20.06
N GLY A 278 24.86 1.19 -19.86
CA GLY A 278 25.42 0.25 -18.91
C GLY A 278 25.14 0.58 -17.43
N ARG A 279 24.30 1.56 -17.15
CA ARG A 279 23.94 1.98 -15.77
C ARG A 279 22.44 1.80 -15.52
N PRO A 280 22.07 1.24 -14.36
CA PRO A 280 20.66 1.16 -13.99
C PRO A 280 20.07 2.56 -13.80
N VAL A 281 18.90 2.79 -14.39
CA VAL A 281 18.16 4.07 -14.26
C VAL A 281 17.64 4.25 -12.84
N TRP A 282 17.14 3.16 -12.24
CA TRP A 282 16.65 3.14 -10.87
C TRP A 282 17.45 2.14 -10.03
N THR A 283 18.45 2.63 -9.34
CA THR A 283 19.38 1.80 -8.57
C THR A 283 18.67 0.91 -7.55
N ALA A 284 17.72 1.46 -6.77
CA ALA A 284 16.99 0.67 -5.78
C ALA A 284 16.15 -0.45 -6.42
N GLY A 285 15.46 -0.15 -7.53
CA GLY A 285 14.72 -1.16 -8.29
C GLY A 285 15.64 -2.24 -8.86
N TRP A 286 16.77 -1.83 -9.43
CA TRP A 286 17.78 -2.76 -9.98
C TRP A 286 18.33 -3.70 -8.91
N GLU A 287 18.75 -3.18 -7.76
CA GLU A 287 19.26 -4.00 -6.65
C GLU A 287 18.21 -5.00 -6.15
N LEU A 288 16.95 -4.60 -6.05
CA LEU A 288 15.85 -5.48 -5.64
C LEU A 288 15.58 -6.61 -6.64
N THR A 289 15.98 -6.45 -7.90
CA THR A 289 15.76 -7.45 -8.96
C THR A 289 16.99 -8.30 -9.25
N THR A 290 18.19 -7.79 -9.01
CA THR A 290 19.45 -8.44 -9.42
C THR A 290 20.28 -8.99 -8.26
N SER A 291 20.15 -8.43 -7.03
CA SER A 291 20.88 -8.93 -5.86
C SER A 291 20.29 -10.26 -5.38
N PRO A 292 21.05 -11.39 -5.42
CA PRO A 292 20.52 -12.70 -5.01
C PRO A 292 20.00 -12.72 -3.58
N ALA A 293 20.64 -12.00 -2.66
CA ALA A 293 20.22 -11.92 -1.27
C ALA A 293 18.85 -11.23 -1.14
N LEU A 294 18.65 -10.09 -1.84
CA LEU A 294 17.37 -9.37 -1.83
C LEU A 294 16.27 -10.17 -2.52
N VAL A 295 16.60 -10.85 -3.63
CA VAL A 295 15.65 -11.76 -4.31
C VAL A 295 15.18 -12.86 -3.37
N VAL A 296 16.08 -13.54 -2.68
CA VAL A 296 15.73 -14.61 -1.72
C VAL A 296 14.92 -14.07 -0.56
N VAL A 297 15.38 -13.00 0.10
CA VAL A 297 14.67 -12.43 1.27
C VAL A 297 13.27 -11.96 0.91
N THR A 298 13.12 -11.24 -0.19
CA THR A 298 11.79 -10.71 -0.60
C THR A 298 10.85 -11.84 -1.06
N THR A 299 11.39 -12.90 -1.69
CA THR A 299 10.62 -14.10 -2.02
C THR A 299 10.13 -14.82 -0.76
N LEU A 300 11.00 -15.00 0.24
CA LEU A 300 10.62 -15.62 1.50
C LEU A 300 9.57 -14.83 2.25
N VAL A 301 9.66 -13.49 2.27
CA VAL A 301 8.65 -12.61 2.89
C VAL A 301 7.31 -12.74 2.17
N ALA A 302 7.30 -12.74 0.83
CA ALA A 302 6.10 -12.90 0.03
C ALA A 302 5.48 -14.30 0.24
N ALA A 303 6.29 -15.35 0.17
CA ALA A 303 5.84 -16.73 0.41
C ALA A 303 5.27 -16.91 1.83
N ALA A 304 5.91 -16.34 2.85
CA ALA A 304 5.41 -16.34 4.22
C ALA A 304 4.07 -15.60 4.34
N GLY A 305 3.92 -14.48 3.65
CA GLY A 305 2.66 -13.74 3.59
C GLY A 305 1.54 -14.57 2.96
N VAL A 306 1.78 -15.16 1.79
CA VAL A 306 0.81 -16.04 1.11
C VAL A 306 0.48 -17.26 1.96
N ALA A 307 1.47 -17.93 2.54
CA ALA A 307 1.25 -19.04 3.46
C ALA A 307 0.36 -18.66 4.65
N GLY A 308 0.58 -17.47 5.22
CA GLY A 308 -0.24 -16.94 6.31
C GLY A 308 -1.71 -16.73 5.91
N LEU A 309 -1.99 -16.33 4.68
CA LEU A 309 -3.36 -16.19 4.17
C LEU A 309 -4.07 -17.54 4.03
N LEU A 310 -3.34 -18.62 3.83
CA LEU A 310 -3.87 -19.97 3.69
C LEU A 310 -4.13 -20.65 5.05
N LEU A 311 -3.50 -20.18 6.13
CA LEU A 311 -3.68 -20.76 7.46
C LEU A 311 -5.11 -20.55 8.01
N PRO A 312 -5.63 -21.48 8.82
CA PRO A 312 -6.94 -21.33 9.46
C PRO A 312 -6.95 -20.21 10.49
N GLY A 313 -8.16 -19.71 10.81
CA GLY A 313 -8.35 -18.69 11.84
C GLY A 313 -7.95 -17.27 11.43
N LEU A 314 -7.65 -17.03 10.16
CA LEU A 314 -7.41 -15.68 9.64
C LEU A 314 -8.74 -14.91 9.52
N PRO A 315 -8.89 -13.75 10.19
CA PRO A 315 -10.04 -12.88 10.01
C PRO A 315 -10.16 -12.37 8.57
N ASP A 316 -11.38 -12.19 8.08
CA ASP A 316 -11.66 -11.65 6.74
C ASP A 316 -10.96 -12.39 5.57
N ARG A 317 -10.67 -13.69 5.75
CA ARG A 317 -9.90 -14.53 4.81
C ARG A 317 -10.40 -14.44 3.37
N ARG A 318 -11.74 -14.45 3.15
CA ARG A 318 -12.33 -14.40 1.80
C ARG A 318 -11.97 -13.11 1.07
N TRP A 319 -12.03 -11.97 1.78
CA TRP A 319 -11.62 -10.69 1.24
C TRP A 319 -10.13 -10.65 0.92
N LEU A 320 -9.28 -11.07 1.88
CA LEU A 320 -7.83 -11.02 1.71
C LEU A 320 -7.34 -11.93 0.58
N LEU A 321 -7.83 -13.16 0.50
CA LEU A 321 -7.51 -14.06 -0.61
C LEU A 321 -8.04 -13.56 -1.95
N GLY A 322 -9.28 -13.09 -2.00
CA GLY A 322 -9.85 -12.49 -3.20
C GLY A 322 -9.06 -11.26 -3.69
N SER A 323 -8.53 -10.48 -2.74
CA SER A 323 -7.68 -9.32 -3.08
C SER A 323 -6.33 -9.74 -3.66
N VAL A 324 -5.69 -10.77 -3.11
CA VAL A 324 -4.44 -11.28 -3.69
C VAL A 324 -4.69 -11.84 -5.09
N LEU A 325 -5.75 -12.62 -5.27
CA LEU A 325 -6.10 -13.15 -6.60
C LEU A 325 -6.39 -12.04 -7.59
N LEU A 326 -7.23 -11.06 -7.21
CA LEU A 326 -7.54 -9.92 -8.06
C LEU A 326 -6.28 -9.12 -8.41
N GLY A 327 -5.46 -8.76 -7.42
CA GLY A 327 -4.23 -8.00 -7.64
C GLY A 327 -3.24 -8.76 -8.53
N THR A 328 -3.09 -10.07 -8.31
CA THR A 328 -2.24 -10.92 -9.17
C THR A 328 -2.76 -10.94 -10.60
N VAL A 329 -4.04 -11.10 -10.82
CA VAL A 329 -4.63 -11.05 -12.17
C VAL A 329 -4.43 -9.68 -12.82
N LEU A 330 -4.73 -8.59 -12.09
CA LEU A 330 -4.57 -7.23 -12.61
C LEU A 330 -3.13 -6.92 -13.04
N VAL A 331 -2.14 -7.45 -12.32
CA VAL A 331 -0.73 -7.18 -12.61
C VAL A 331 -0.16 -8.16 -13.63
N SER A 332 -0.43 -9.47 -13.52
CA SER A 332 0.31 -10.48 -14.28
C SER A 332 -0.45 -11.11 -15.44
N ALA A 333 -1.74 -10.83 -15.63
CA ALA A 333 -2.54 -11.50 -16.69
C ALA A 333 -2.04 -11.21 -18.11
N ALA A 334 -1.42 -10.04 -18.35
CA ALA A 334 -0.84 -9.66 -19.64
C ALA A 334 0.66 -9.99 -19.77
N HIS A 335 1.24 -10.73 -18.80
CA HIS A 335 2.65 -11.11 -18.82
C HIS A 335 2.98 -12.02 -20.01
N THR A 336 4.07 -11.68 -20.70
CA THR A 336 4.63 -12.48 -21.80
C THR A 336 6.07 -12.86 -21.47
N GLY A 337 6.22 -13.94 -20.72
CA GLY A 337 7.51 -14.56 -20.42
C GLY A 337 7.70 -15.86 -21.21
N VAL A 338 8.54 -16.75 -20.68
CA VAL A 338 8.75 -18.10 -21.23
C VAL A 338 7.42 -18.89 -21.31
N LEU A 339 6.53 -18.66 -20.33
CA LEU A 339 5.18 -19.21 -20.30
C LEU A 339 4.20 -18.06 -20.52
N THR A 340 3.88 -17.80 -21.79
CA THR A 340 2.89 -16.79 -22.17
C THR A 340 1.48 -17.31 -21.91
N GLY A 341 0.69 -16.55 -21.13
CA GLY A 341 -0.71 -16.87 -20.90
C GLY A 341 -1.54 -16.75 -22.19
N PRO A 342 -2.60 -17.56 -22.36
CA PRO A 342 -3.39 -17.57 -23.61
C PRO A 342 -4.09 -16.23 -23.90
N LEU A 343 -4.36 -15.43 -22.88
CA LEU A 343 -5.01 -14.12 -23.01
C LEU A 343 -4.01 -12.96 -23.10
N ALA A 344 -2.70 -13.20 -22.87
CA ALA A 344 -1.73 -12.12 -22.78
C ALA A 344 -1.63 -11.25 -24.05
N PRO A 345 -1.60 -11.81 -25.28
CA PRO A 345 -1.57 -10.97 -26.50
C PRO A 345 -2.80 -10.07 -26.63
N SER A 346 -4.00 -10.62 -26.37
CA SER A 346 -5.25 -9.84 -26.44
C SER A 346 -5.31 -8.75 -25.38
N LEU A 347 -4.83 -9.04 -24.15
CA LEU A 347 -4.75 -8.07 -23.07
C LEU A 347 -3.72 -6.97 -23.37
N GLN A 348 -2.55 -7.31 -23.93
CA GLN A 348 -1.58 -6.31 -24.36
C GLN A 348 -2.14 -5.40 -25.46
N SER A 349 -2.83 -5.96 -26.47
CA SER A 349 -3.51 -5.17 -27.49
C SER A 349 -4.56 -4.23 -26.89
N ALA A 350 -5.34 -4.68 -25.91
CA ALA A 350 -6.30 -3.82 -25.21
C ALA A 350 -5.60 -2.73 -24.39
N LEU A 351 -4.49 -3.05 -23.72
CA LEU A 351 -3.68 -2.10 -22.94
C LEU A 351 -2.92 -1.10 -23.82
N ASP A 352 -2.63 -1.41 -25.07
CA ASP A 352 -2.10 -0.45 -26.05
C ASP A 352 -3.23 0.33 -26.79
N GLY A 353 -4.49 -0.10 -26.64
CA GLY A 353 -5.66 0.56 -27.21
C GLY A 353 -6.53 1.23 -26.12
N TRP A 354 -7.78 0.81 -26.01
CA TRP A 354 -8.80 1.45 -25.17
C TRP A 354 -8.53 1.36 -23.65
N LEU A 355 -7.67 0.46 -23.19
CA LEU A 355 -7.17 0.38 -21.80
C LEU A 355 -5.82 1.08 -21.59
N ALA A 356 -5.34 1.89 -22.54
CA ALA A 356 -4.03 2.55 -22.45
C ALA A 356 -3.77 3.28 -21.12
N PRO A 357 -4.74 3.94 -20.47
CA PRO A 357 -4.53 4.53 -19.13
C PRO A 357 -4.17 3.50 -18.04
N LEU A 358 -4.51 2.22 -18.24
CA LEU A 358 -4.22 1.12 -17.30
C LEU A 358 -2.97 0.30 -17.67
N ARG A 359 -2.26 0.68 -18.73
CA ARG A 359 -1.09 -0.02 -19.27
C ARG A 359 0.00 -0.30 -18.23
N ASN A 360 0.19 0.61 -17.29
CA ASN A 360 1.10 0.45 -16.17
C ASN A 360 0.45 -0.43 -15.07
N VAL A 361 0.26 -1.72 -15.38
CA VAL A 361 -0.47 -2.71 -14.56
C VAL A 361 0.10 -2.87 -13.14
N HIS A 362 1.41 -2.64 -12.97
CA HIS A 362 2.10 -2.68 -11.68
C HIS A 362 1.51 -1.68 -10.65
N LYS A 363 0.74 -0.67 -11.08
CA LYS A 363 0.05 0.27 -10.17
C LYS A 363 -1.05 -0.40 -9.35
N ALA A 364 -1.47 -1.61 -9.73
CA ALA A 364 -2.41 -2.41 -8.96
C ALA A 364 -1.75 -3.24 -7.82
N ASP A 365 -0.41 -3.23 -7.69
CA ASP A 365 0.32 -3.96 -6.63
C ASP A 365 -0.26 -3.75 -5.22
N PRO A 366 -0.67 -2.57 -4.76
CA PRO A 366 -1.19 -2.39 -3.40
C PRO A 366 -2.40 -3.28 -3.08
N VAL A 367 -3.17 -3.70 -4.09
CA VAL A 367 -4.34 -4.57 -3.93
C VAL A 367 -3.95 -5.95 -3.41
N LEU A 368 -2.79 -6.46 -3.82
CA LEU A 368 -2.25 -7.73 -3.32
C LEU A 368 -1.23 -7.53 -2.18
N ARG A 369 -0.48 -6.44 -2.18
CA ARG A 369 0.63 -6.22 -1.23
C ARG A 369 0.15 -6.09 0.21
N LEU A 370 -0.91 -5.32 0.44
CA LEU A 370 -1.47 -5.15 1.79
C LEU A 370 -1.99 -6.47 2.37
N PRO A 371 -2.80 -7.29 1.65
CA PRO A 371 -3.17 -8.62 2.11
C PRO A 371 -1.99 -9.55 2.39
N VAL A 372 -0.96 -9.57 1.54
CA VAL A 372 0.25 -10.39 1.75
C VAL A 372 0.95 -9.99 3.05
N ALA A 373 1.10 -8.69 3.31
CA ALA A 373 1.67 -8.23 4.57
C ALA A 373 0.81 -8.61 5.80
N LEU A 374 -0.51 -8.56 5.69
CA LEU A 374 -1.41 -9.01 6.76
C LEU A 374 -1.32 -10.53 6.97
N GLY A 375 -1.16 -11.31 5.90
CA GLY A 375 -0.89 -12.74 5.97
C GLY A 375 0.40 -13.05 6.73
N LEU A 376 1.45 -12.28 6.49
CA LEU A 376 2.72 -12.40 7.23
C LEU A 376 2.50 -12.21 8.75
N ALA A 377 1.71 -11.19 9.15
CA ALA A 377 1.37 -11.00 10.56
C ALA A 377 0.68 -12.21 11.17
N HIS A 378 -0.22 -12.83 10.40
CA HIS A 378 -0.97 -14.01 10.83
C HIS A 378 -0.05 -15.23 10.97
N LEU A 379 0.78 -15.53 9.96
CA LEU A 379 1.74 -16.64 10.00
C LEU A 379 2.64 -16.53 11.24
N LEU A 380 3.28 -15.37 11.43
CA LEU A 380 4.20 -15.16 12.54
C LEU A 380 3.51 -15.30 13.91
N ALA A 381 2.25 -14.89 14.01
CA ALA A 381 1.46 -15.06 15.23
C ALA A 381 1.11 -16.53 15.49
N VAL A 382 0.78 -17.30 14.46
CA VAL A 382 0.51 -18.74 14.58
C VAL A 382 1.78 -19.49 14.98
N ALA A 383 2.90 -19.23 14.30
CA ALA A 383 4.18 -19.85 14.59
C ALA A 383 4.66 -19.55 16.02
N GLY A 384 4.52 -18.29 16.46
CA GLY A 384 4.88 -17.91 17.84
C GLY A 384 4.05 -18.63 18.91
N ARG A 385 2.75 -18.85 18.65
CA ARG A 385 1.89 -19.65 19.55
C ARG A 385 2.29 -21.12 19.57
N ALA A 386 2.64 -21.70 18.43
CA ALA A 386 3.11 -23.08 18.34
C ALA A 386 4.42 -23.30 19.10
N ALA A 387 5.40 -22.40 18.90
CA ALA A 387 6.67 -22.45 19.60
C ALA A 387 6.51 -22.33 21.15
N GLY A 388 5.63 -21.43 21.61
CA GLY A 388 5.32 -21.29 23.03
C GLY A 388 4.66 -22.50 23.66
N ARG A 389 3.93 -23.31 22.89
CA ARG A 389 3.34 -24.59 23.37
C ARG A 389 4.37 -25.70 23.50
N ILE A 390 5.37 -25.71 22.64
CA ILE A 390 6.45 -26.73 22.66
C ILE A 390 7.40 -26.46 23.86
N GLY A 391 7.61 -25.20 24.24
CA GLY A 391 8.51 -24.82 25.34
C GLY A 391 7.94 -24.94 26.76
N VAL A 392 6.67 -25.33 26.96
CA VAL A 392 6.10 -25.56 28.27
C VAL A 392 6.17 -27.07 28.56
N PRO A 393 7.07 -27.55 29.45
CA PRO A 393 7.04 -28.95 29.88
C PRO A 393 5.66 -29.24 30.48
N ALA A 394 5.09 -30.37 30.08
CA ALA A 394 3.84 -30.84 30.63
C ALA A 394 3.97 -30.90 32.16
N ARG A 395 3.34 -29.97 32.90
CA ARG A 395 3.18 -30.09 34.33
C ARG A 395 2.53 -31.44 34.55
N SER A 396 3.29 -32.34 35.20
CA SER A 396 2.78 -33.62 35.67
C SER A 396 1.44 -33.37 36.33
N ARG A 397 0.37 -33.93 35.76
CA ARG A 397 -0.93 -34.00 36.43
C ARG A 397 -0.66 -34.72 37.73
N GLY A 398 -0.69 -33.98 38.83
CA GLY A 398 -0.56 -34.58 40.16
C GLY A 398 -1.52 -35.77 40.32
N ALA A 399 -0.98 -36.88 40.76
CA ALA A 399 -1.79 -38.04 41.08
C ALA A 399 -2.99 -37.64 41.96
N PRO A 400 -4.18 -38.19 41.77
CA PRO A 400 -5.33 -37.89 42.62
C PRO A 400 -4.99 -38.27 44.06
N PRO A 401 -5.45 -37.52 45.09
CA PRO A 401 -5.19 -37.85 46.47
C PRO A 401 -5.79 -39.22 46.80
N VAL A 402 -4.95 -40.12 47.30
CA VAL A 402 -5.37 -41.43 47.83
C VAL A 402 -6.31 -41.11 48.99
N ARG A 403 -7.59 -41.46 48.88
CA ARG A 403 -8.56 -41.42 49.98
C ARG A 403 -8.13 -42.44 51.05
N GLY A 404 -7.67 -41.92 52.15
CA GLY A 404 -7.39 -42.70 53.33
C GLY A 404 -8.67 -43.43 53.83
N GLY A 405 -8.56 -44.74 54.01
CA GLY A 405 -9.61 -45.56 54.52
C GLY A 405 -9.99 -45.18 55.95
N THR A 406 -11.29 -45.03 56.17
CA THR A 406 -11.87 -44.87 57.49
C THR A 406 -11.73 -46.15 58.29
N ALA A 407 -11.03 -46.10 59.43
CA ALA A 407 -11.02 -47.14 60.45
C ALA A 407 -12.39 -47.23 61.13
N VAL A 408 -12.94 -48.45 61.18
CA VAL A 408 -14.14 -48.78 61.93
C VAL A 408 -13.76 -48.97 63.39
N PRO A 409 -14.40 -48.32 64.38
CA PRO A 409 -14.22 -48.70 65.80
C PRO A 409 -15.06 -49.90 66.16
N ALA A 410 -14.43 -50.93 66.77
CA ALA A 410 -15.14 -52.03 67.41
C ALA A 410 -15.78 -51.53 68.70
N GLY A 411 -17.11 -51.71 68.80
CA GLY A 411 -17.87 -51.46 70.03
C GLY A 411 -18.07 -52.74 70.84
N VAL A 412 -18.11 -52.58 72.12
CA VAL A 412 -18.71 -53.46 73.09
C VAL A 412 -20.09 -52.92 73.47
#